data_38eee57fc680801724144e0f03a4d27a
#
_entry.id   38eee57fc680801724144e0f03a4d27a
#
_cell.length_a   1.000
_cell.length_b   1.000
_cell.length_c   1.000
_cell.angle_alpha   90.00
_cell.angle_beta   90.00
_cell.angle_gamma   90.00
#
_symmetry.space_group_name_H-M   'P 1'
#
loop_
_entity.id
_entity.type
_entity.pdbx_description
1 polymer ?
#
loop_
_entity_poly.entity_id
_entity_poly.type
_entity_poly.pdbx_seq_one_letter_code
_entity_poly.pdbx_strand_id
1 'polypeptide(L)' 'MNRFQRIQRDAKIVKEMQTLIDEGYSKSAAAIKVSGKYQLSFVMILKIYQNGRGKES' A
#
# COMPACT_ATOMS: atom_id res chain seq x y z
N MET A 1 -17.85 2.05 -3.81
CA MET A 1 -17.14 1.17 -2.88
C MET A 1 -17.58 1.48 -1.46
N ASN A 2 -17.97 0.49 -0.69
CA ASN A 2 -18.39 0.72 0.68
C ASN A 2 -17.15 0.76 1.62
N ARG A 3 -17.40 1.12 2.88
CA ARG A 3 -16.35 1.29 3.87
C ARG A 3 -15.55 0.01 4.11
N PHE A 4 -16.25 -1.11 4.17
CA PHE A 4 -15.63 -2.41 4.42
C PHE A 4 -14.66 -2.81 3.31
N GLN A 5 -15.07 -2.60 2.06
CA GLN A 5 -14.22 -2.93 0.91
C GLN A 5 -12.96 -2.06 0.88
N ARG A 6 -13.11 -0.79 1.26
CA ARG A 6 -11.99 0.12 1.30
C ARG A 6 -10.94 -0.33 2.34
N ILE A 7 -11.41 -0.73 3.51
CA ILE A 7 -10.52 -1.18 4.58
C ILE A 7 -9.76 -2.43 4.14
N GLN A 8 -10.44 -3.36 3.49
CA GLN A 8 -9.79 -4.58 3.00
C GLN A 8 -8.77 -4.28 1.92
N ARG A 9 -9.10 -3.37 0.99
CA ARG A 9 -8.16 -2.98 -0.04
C ARG A 9 -6.91 -2.36 0.56
N ASP A 10 -7.08 -1.45 1.51
CA ASP A 10 -5.95 -0.77 2.12
C ASP A 10 -5.05 -1.76 2.87
N ALA A 11 -5.64 -2.73 3.55
CA ALA A 11 -4.88 -3.76 4.24
C ALA A 11 -4.04 -4.58 3.25
N LYS A 12 -4.62 -4.92 2.11
CA LYS A 12 -3.89 -5.66 1.08
C LYS A 12 -2.73 -4.84 0.51
N ILE A 13 -2.97 -3.54 0.31
CA ILE A 13 -1.93 -2.65 -0.20
C ILE A 13 -0.75 -2.59 0.76
N VAL A 14 -1.02 -2.43 2.05
CA VAL A 14 0.04 -2.39 3.06
C VAL A 14 0.83 -3.69 3.04
N LYS A 15 0.14 -4.81 2.99
CA LYS A 15 0.79 -6.12 2.97
C LYS A 15 1.67 -6.31 1.74
N GLU A 16 1.19 -5.92 0.57
CA GLU A 16 1.96 -6.05 -0.67
C GLU A 16 3.17 -5.14 -0.67
N MET A 17 3.01 -3.92 -0.16
CA MET A 17 4.13 -3.00 -0.01
C MET A 17 5.21 -3.62 0.88
N GLN A 18 4.82 -4.17 2.03
CA GLN A 18 5.76 -4.77 2.95
C GLN A 18 6.48 -5.97 2.32
N THR A 19 5.74 -6.80 1.60
CA THR A 19 6.31 -7.96 0.91
C THR A 19 7.38 -7.53 -0.09
N LEU A 20 7.09 -6.50 -0.89
CA LEU A 20 8.05 -6.01 -1.89
C LEU A 20 9.29 -5.42 -1.22
N ILE A 21 9.10 -4.67 -0.15
CA ILE A 21 10.22 -4.09 0.60
C ILE A 21 11.09 -5.20 1.18
N ASP A 22 10.47 -6.24 1.71
CA ASP A 22 11.20 -7.40 2.25
C ASP A 22 11.99 -8.12 1.17
N GLU A 23 11.51 -8.09 -0.08
CA GLU A 23 12.20 -8.70 -1.21
C GLU A 23 13.36 -7.85 -1.73
N GLY A 24 13.54 -6.66 -1.19
CA GLY A 24 14.65 -5.81 -1.58
C GLY A 24 14.27 -4.58 -2.40
N TYR A 25 13.00 -4.39 -2.68
CA TYR A 25 12.55 -3.19 -3.40
C TYR A 25 12.58 -1.99 -2.48
N SER A 26 12.92 -0.82 -3.03
CA SER A 26 12.79 0.41 -2.28
C SER A 26 11.31 0.73 -2.10
N LYS A 27 11.01 1.58 -1.11
CA LYS A 27 9.65 2.01 -0.84
C LYS A 27 9.01 2.62 -2.10
N SER A 28 9.76 3.45 -2.80
CA SER A 28 9.26 4.08 -4.03
C SER A 28 8.97 3.06 -5.13
N ALA A 29 9.90 2.12 -5.34
CA ALA A 29 9.71 1.10 -6.36
C ALA A 29 8.51 0.21 -6.04
N ALA A 30 8.35 -0.15 -4.76
CA ALA A 30 7.21 -0.94 -4.33
C ALA A 30 5.90 -0.19 -4.58
N ALA A 31 5.88 1.11 -4.25
CA ALA A 31 4.68 1.92 -4.44
C ALA A 31 4.30 2.02 -5.92
N ILE A 32 5.28 2.12 -6.81
CA ILE A 32 5.02 2.17 -8.24
C ILE A 32 4.36 0.88 -8.72
N LYS A 33 4.88 -0.27 -8.29
CA LYS A 33 4.31 -1.55 -8.68
C LYS A 33 2.88 -1.70 -8.16
N VAL A 34 2.64 -1.35 -6.91
CA VAL A 34 1.32 -1.48 -6.30
C VAL A 34 0.34 -0.49 -6.92
N SER A 35 0.80 0.74 -7.23
CA SER A 35 -0.08 1.73 -7.85
C SER A 35 -0.61 1.24 -9.21
N GLY A 36 0.25 0.60 -9.99
CA GLY A 36 -0.17 0.03 -11.27
C GLY A 36 -1.19 -1.09 -11.10
N LYS A 37 -0.99 -1.93 -10.08
CA LYS A 37 -1.88 -3.05 -9.83
C LYS A 37 -3.29 -2.62 -9.42
N TYR A 38 -3.38 -1.59 -8.59
CA TYR A 38 -4.67 -1.12 -8.06
C TYR A 38 -5.21 0.08 -8.82
N GLN A 39 -4.48 0.58 -9.80
CA GLN A 39 -4.88 1.76 -10.58
C GLN A 39 -5.10 2.97 -9.68
N LEU A 40 -4.25 3.12 -8.68
CA LEU A 40 -4.24 4.27 -7.79
C LEU A 40 -2.98 5.08 -8.01
N SER A 41 -2.98 6.33 -7.57
CA SER A 41 -1.81 7.17 -7.74
C SER A 41 -0.70 6.73 -6.80
N PHE A 42 0.54 7.01 -7.19
CA PHE A 42 1.72 6.73 -6.39
C PHE A 42 1.61 7.36 -5.00
N VAL A 43 1.20 8.62 -4.94
CA VAL A 43 1.05 9.34 -3.67
C VAL A 43 0.01 8.67 -2.78
N MET A 44 -1.08 8.21 -3.38
CA MET A 44 -2.14 7.53 -2.64
C MET A 44 -1.63 6.25 -1.99
N ILE A 45 -0.86 5.47 -2.73
CA ILE A 45 -0.29 4.23 -2.22
C ILE A 45 0.63 4.52 -1.03
N LEU A 46 1.47 5.53 -1.14
CA LEU A 46 2.35 5.90 -0.04
C LEU A 46 1.58 6.33 1.20
N LYS A 47 0.51 7.10 1.02
CA LYS A 47 -0.33 7.52 2.14
C LYS A 47 -1.00 6.33 2.83
N ILE A 48 -1.54 5.41 2.04
CA ILE A 48 -2.18 4.22 2.58
C ILE A 48 -1.19 3.40 3.39
N TYR A 49 0.01 3.21 2.85
CA TYR A 49 1.05 2.44 3.52
C TYR A 49 1.45 3.10 4.85
N GLN A 50 1.70 4.40 4.84
CA GLN A 50 2.08 5.13 6.05
C GLN A 50 0.98 5.11 7.10
N ASN A 51 -0.27 5.30 6.68
CA ASN A 51 -1.40 5.28 7.62
C ASN A 51 -1.58 3.91 8.25
N GLY A 52 -1.40 2.85 7.44
CA GLY A 52 -1.50 1.50 7.96
C GLY A 52 -0.44 1.19 9.00
N ARG A 53 0.78 1.66 8.78
CA ARG A 53 1.87 1.46 9.73
C ARG A 53 1.70 2.33 10.98
N GLY A 54 1.23 3.55 10.77
CA GLY A 54 1.06 4.48 11.88
C GLY A 54 0.11 3.98 12.94
N LYS A 55 -0.87 3.19 12.56
CA LYS A 55 -1.85 2.65 13.50
C LYS A 55 -1.29 1.58 14.41
N GLU A 56 -0.15 1.03 14.06
CA GLU A 56 0.46 -0.05 14.82
C GLU A 56 1.45 0.44 15.85
N SER A 57 1.82 1.69 15.79
CA SER A 57 2.81 2.26 16.70
C SER A 57 2.21 2.88 17.95
#